data_9f2b1ac1320c2b4e5cf25dae5ef13fa0
#
_entry.id   9f2b1ac1320c2b4e5cf25dae5ef13fa0
#
_cell.length_a   1.000
_cell.length_b   1.000
_cell.length_c   1.000
_cell.angle_alpha   90.00
_cell.angle_beta   90.00
_cell.angle_gamma   90.00
#
_symmetry.space_group_name_H-M   'P 1'
#
loop_
_entity.id
_entity.type
_entity.pdbx_description
1 polymer ?
#
loop_
_entity_poly.entity_id
_entity_poly.type
_entity_poly.pdbx_seq_one_letter_code
_entity_poly.pdbx_strand_id
1 'polypeptide(L)'
;MKYLTALLLLFFQLNNYGCSRKPKYSNHLIQEGEEHFKNLRQLTFSGENAEAYFSSDGKNLIFQAHDGDGLCDQIYIMDIATGSAEMVSTGNGVTTCSYFQYPDNDEIIYASTHLADSDCPPKPDYSMGYIWKLYEGYDIFKASMDGSNLQRLTDTPGYDAEATFSFDGRKIIYTSLESGDLDLWTMNPDGSEKRQLTNRPGYDGGAFYSYDGSTIVWRAYYPDSKKEIADYKAL
;
A
#
# COMPACT_ATOMS: atom_id res chain seq x y z
N MET A 1 -69.39 -13.71 -23.54
CA MET A 1 -68.88 -12.59 -22.73
C MET A 1 -67.48 -13.00 -22.24
N LYS A 2 -66.43 -12.45 -22.88
CA LYS A 2 -65.03 -12.70 -22.54
C LYS A 2 -64.47 -11.44 -21.92
N TYR A 3 -64.12 -11.47 -20.67
CA TYR A 3 -63.43 -10.33 -20.00
C TYR A 3 -61.93 -10.44 -20.24
N LEU A 4 -61.38 -9.45 -20.91
CA LEU A 4 -59.96 -9.26 -21.17
C LEU A 4 -59.44 -8.37 -20.04
N THR A 5 -58.66 -8.96 -19.15
CA THR A 5 -58.01 -8.24 -18.05
C THR A 5 -56.64 -7.78 -18.57
N ALA A 6 -56.47 -6.49 -18.81
CA ALA A 6 -55.21 -5.87 -19.16
C ALA A 6 -54.39 -5.63 -17.89
N LEU A 7 -53.24 -6.31 -17.78
CA LEU A 7 -52.27 -6.15 -16.70
C LEU A 7 -51.33 -5.00 -17.09
N LEU A 8 -51.46 -3.85 -16.41
CA LEU A 8 -50.60 -2.69 -16.58
C LEU A 8 -49.31 -2.92 -15.74
N LEU A 9 -48.21 -3.28 -16.39
CA LEU A 9 -46.86 -3.31 -15.78
C LEU A 9 -46.32 -1.86 -15.71
N LEU A 10 -46.39 -1.27 -14.52
CA LEU A 10 -45.67 -0.05 -14.21
C LEU A 10 -44.18 -0.37 -14.03
N PHE A 11 -43.35 -0.02 -14.99
CA PHE A 11 -41.89 0.06 -14.82
C PHE A 11 -41.56 1.27 -13.97
N PHE A 12 -41.28 1.06 -12.68
CA PHE A 12 -40.57 2.05 -11.87
C PHE A 12 -39.10 2.06 -12.32
N GLN A 13 -38.74 3.01 -13.15
CA GLN A 13 -37.33 3.37 -13.32
C GLN A 13 -36.87 4.10 -12.06
N LEU A 14 -36.19 3.37 -11.17
CA LEU A 14 -35.40 3.96 -10.11
C LEU A 14 -34.22 4.69 -10.77
N ASN A 15 -34.40 5.96 -11.08
CA ASN A 15 -33.29 6.85 -11.34
C ASN A 15 -32.50 7.01 -10.03
N ASN A 16 -31.47 6.19 -9.84
CA ASN A 16 -30.41 6.46 -8.88
C ASN A 16 -29.67 7.71 -9.33
N TYR A 17 -30.20 8.89 -9.00
CA TYR A 17 -29.39 10.12 -8.96
C TYR A 17 -28.42 9.95 -7.79
N GLY A 18 -27.28 9.31 -8.05
CA GLY A 18 -26.14 9.39 -7.18
C GLY A 18 -25.75 10.84 -7.03
N CYS A 19 -26.11 11.44 -5.90
CA CYS A 19 -25.68 12.78 -5.54
C CYS A 19 -24.17 12.70 -5.31
N SER A 20 -23.38 12.91 -6.36
CA SER A 20 -21.93 13.07 -6.26
C SER A 20 -21.68 14.35 -5.45
N ARG A 21 -21.60 14.20 -4.12
CA ARG A 21 -21.13 15.27 -3.26
C ARG A 21 -19.67 15.49 -3.59
N LYS A 22 -19.36 16.58 -4.29
CA LYS A 22 -17.97 17.03 -4.39
C LYS A 22 -17.42 17.13 -2.96
N PRO A 23 -16.30 16.48 -2.67
CA PRO A 23 -15.76 16.48 -1.32
C PRO A 23 -15.51 17.92 -0.88
N LYS A 24 -16.02 18.26 0.28
CA LYS A 24 -15.90 19.60 0.86
C LYS A 24 -14.48 19.76 1.40
N TYR A 25 -13.85 20.92 1.17
CA TYR A 25 -12.57 21.24 1.78
C TYR A 25 -12.65 21.24 3.31
N SER A 26 -11.60 20.71 3.95
CA SER A 26 -11.43 20.59 5.38
C SER A 26 -10.36 21.57 5.89
N ASN A 27 -10.36 22.79 5.37
CA ASN A 27 -9.34 23.81 5.69
C ASN A 27 -9.29 24.18 7.19
N HIS A 28 -10.33 23.84 7.96
CA HIS A 28 -10.34 23.98 9.43
C HIS A 28 -9.36 23.04 10.13
N LEU A 29 -8.80 22.04 9.43
CA LEU A 29 -7.76 21.15 9.95
C LEU A 29 -6.35 21.72 9.76
N ILE A 30 -6.19 22.79 8.99
CA ILE A 30 -4.90 23.48 8.82
C ILE A 30 -4.55 24.18 10.13
N GLN A 31 -3.36 23.91 10.66
CA GLN A 31 -2.88 24.49 11.89
C GLN A 31 -2.11 25.80 11.64
N GLU A 32 -1.93 26.61 12.68
CA GLU A 32 -1.11 27.82 12.62
C GLU A 32 0.34 27.46 12.23
N GLY A 33 0.90 28.15 11.24
CA GLY A 33 2.24 27.89 10.70
C GLY A 33 2.29 26.92 9.51
N GLU A 34 1.20 26.27 9.14
CA GLU A 34 1.11 25.39 7.97
C GLU A 34 0.81 26.19 6.69
N GLU A 35 1.73 27.08 6.30
CA GLU A 35 1.54 28.02 5.18
C GLU A 35 1.51 27.34 3.80
N HIS A 36 2.00 26.11 3.70
CA HIS A 36 2.06 25.36 2.43
C HIS A 36 0.75 24.63 2.10
N PHE A 37 -0.16 24.47 3.06
CA PHE A 37 -1.43 23.80 2.81
C PHE A 37 -2.49 24.76 2.27
N LYS A 38 -3.19 24.30 1.24
CA LYS A 38 -4.31 25.00 0.63
C LYS A 38 -5.31 23.97 0.11
N ASN A 39 -6.60 24.24 0.34
CA ASN A 39 -7.68 23.35 -0.12
C ASN A 39 -7.53 21.93 0.46
N LEU A 40 -7.14 21.82 1.75
CA LEU A 40 -7.01 20.56 2.46
C LEU A 40 -8.33 19.79 2.42
N ARG A 41 -8.27 18.48 2.22
CA ARG A 41 -9.44 17.62 2.14
C ARG A 41 -9.18 16.32 2.89
N GLN A 42 -9.99 16.05 3.91
CA GLN A 42 -10.00 14.75 4.58
C GLN A 42 -10.78 13.76 3.71
N LEU A 43 -10.19 12.58 3.44
CA LEU A 43 -10.76 11.56 2.57
C LEU A 43 -11.29 10.35 3.34
N THR A 44 -10.75 10.06 4.53
CA THR A 44 -11.20 8.95 5.40
C THR A 44 -11.68 9.52 6.74
N PHE A 45 -12.66 8.84 7.39
CA PHE A 45 -13.33 9.36 8.58
C PHE A 45 -13.41 8.33 9.72
N SER A 46 -12.88 7.12 9.53
CA SER A 46 -12.82 6.05 10.52
C SER A 46 -11.57 5.20 10.33
N GLY A 47 -11.28 4.33 11.30
CA GLY A 47 -10.19 3.37 11.26
C GLY A 47 -8.79 3.98 11.27
N GLU A 48 -7.81 3.15 11.08
CA GLU A 48 -6.42 3.53 10.82
C GLU A 48 -6.16 3.47 9.32
N ASN A 49 -5.53 4.51 8.76
CA ASN A 49 -5.28 4.64 7.32
C ASN A 49 -3.86 5.16 7.13
N ALA A 50 -3.06 4.51 6.29
CA ALA A 50 -1.65 4.87 6.10
C ALA A 50 -1.17 4.60 4.66
N GLU A 51 0.04 5.07 4.36
CA GLU A 51 0.77 4.76 3.12
C GLU A 51 -0.04 5.03 1.84
N ALA A 52 -0.62 6.22 1.72
CA ALA A 52 -1.46 6.58 0.58
C ALA A 52 -0.65 7.16 -0.58
N TYR A 53 -0.81 6.56 -1.77
CA TYR A 53 -0.13 6.98 -3.00
C TYR A 53 -1.14 7.20 -4.12
N PHE A 54 -0.86 8.20 -4.98
CA PHE A 54 -1.69 8.50 -6.14
C PHE A 54 -1.43 7.53 -7.30
N SER A 55 -2.47 7.24 -8.08
CA SER A 55 -2.30 6.72 -9.45
C SER A 55 -1.62 7.77 -10.34
N SER A 56 -1.00 7.36 -11.44
CA SER A 56 -0.27 8.26 -12.35
C SER A 56 -1.15 9.36 -12.95
N ASP A 57 -2.45 9.10 -13.12
CA ASP A 57 -3.44 10.05 -13.62
C ASP A 57 -4.11 10.88 -12.50
N GLY A 58 -3.76 10.63 -11.23
CA GLY A 58 -4.25 11.36 -10.07
C GLY A 58 -5.73 11.13 -9.74
N LYS A 59 -6.36 10.09 -10.28
CA LYS A 59 -7.80 9.82 -10.03
C LYS A 59 -8.04 8.90 -8.85
N ASN A 60 -7.07 8.04 -8.53
CA ASN A 60 -7.18 7.05 -7.47
C ASN A 60 -6.08 7.24 -6.43
N LEU A 61 -6.37 6.77 -5.20
CA LEU A 61 -5.39 6.53 -4.14
C LEU A 61 -5.38 5.04 -3.84
N ILE A 62 -4.17 4.47 -3.68
CA ILE A 62 -3.97 3.18 -3.07
C ILE A 62 -3.43 3.39 -1.65
N PHE A 63 -3.93 2.66 -0.66
CA PHE A 63 -3.54 2.83 0.74
C PHE A 63 -3.84 1.58 1.54
N GLN A 64 -3.18 1.46 2.70
CA GLN A 64 -3.52 0.43 3.66
C GLN A 64 -4.46 0.97 4.74
N ALA A 65 -5.40 0.15 5.18
CA ALA A 65 -6.34 0.52 6.23
C ALA A 65 -6.95 -0.68 6.94
N HIS A 66 -7.40 -0.45 8.18
CA HIS A 66 -8.34 -1.31 8.88
C HIS A 66 -9.34 -0.48 9.67
N ASP A 67 -10.54 -1.03 9.94
CA ASP A 67 -11.58 -0.39 10.73
C ASP A 67 -12.06 -1.38 11.81
N GLY A 68 -11.58 -1.19 13.02
CA GLY A 68 -11.89 -1.99 14.19
C GLY A 68 -10.68 -2.61 14.87
N ASP A 69 -10.82 -2.86 16.19
CA ASP A 69 -9.78 -3.49 17.00
C ASP A 69 -9.55 -4.94 16.59
N GLY A 70 -8.29 -5.34 16.52
CA GLY A 70 -7.87 -6.71 16.21
C GLY A 70 -7.92 -7.08 14.73
N LEU A 71 -8.22 -6.13 13.85
CA LEU A 71 -8.13 -6.32 12.39
C LEU A 71 -6.72 -5.93 11.91
N CYS A 72 -6.32 -6.55 10.81
CA CYS A 72 -5.09 -6.22 10.10
C CYS A 72 -5.34 -5.24 8.98
N ASP A 73 -4.33 -4.44 8.70
CA ASP A 73 -4.32 -3.61 7.50
C ASP A 73 -4.54 -4.46 6.25
N GLN A 74 -5.42 -3.97 5.40
CA GLN A 74 -5.67 -4.47 4.05
C GLN A 74 -5.46 -3.34 3.05
N ILE A 75 -5.23 -3.67 1.78
CA ILE A 75 -5.02 -2.68 0.74
C ILE A 75 -6.34 -2.31 0.09
N TYR A 76 -6.55 -1.00 -0.04
CA TYR A 76 -7.74 -0.41 -0.66
C TYR A 76 -7.33 0.54 -1.79
N ILE A 77 -8.20 0.62 -2.81
CA ILE A 77 -8.13 1.67 -3.84
C ILE A 77 -9.37 2.55 -3.70
N MET A 78 -9.15 3.86 -3.61
CA MET A 78 -10.20 4.88 -3.52
C MET A 78 -10.26 5.69 -4.81
N ASP A 79 -11.44 5.81 -5.40
CA ASP A 79 -11.75 6.86 -6.39
C ASP A 79 -11.87 8.21 -5.67
N ILE A 80 -10.98 9.15 -5.99
CA ILE A 80 -10.88 10.45 -5.30
C ILE A 80 -12.10 11.33 -5.56
N ALA A 81 -12.74 11.19 -6.71
CA ALA A 81 -13.89 12.03 -7.06
C ALA A 81 -15.14 11.63 -6.29
N THR A 82 -15.35 10.35 -6.08
CA THR A 82 -16.52 9.80 -5.37
C THR A 82 -16.26 9.55 -3.89
N GLY A 83 -15.00 9.24 -3.51
CA GLY A 83 -14.61 8.79 -2.18
C GLY A 83 -14.96 7.31 -1.94
N SER A 84 -15.38 6.56 -2.97
CA SER A 84 -15.61 5.13 -2.86
C SER A 84 -14.28 4.40 -2.78
N ALA A 85 -14.12 3.51 -1.80
CA ALA A 85 -12.94 2.67 -1.63
C ALA A 85 -13.32 1.20 -1.68
N GLU A 86 -12.52 0.40 -2.38
CA GLU A 86 -12.69 -1.04 -2.52
C GLU A 86 -11.42 -1.76 -2.07
N MET A 87 -11.58 -2.86 -1.31
CA MET A 87 -10.46 -3.69 -0.90
C MET A 87 -9.96 -4.50 -2.10
N VAL A 88 -8.65 -4.46 -2.33
CA VAL A 88 -7.98 -5.14 -3.46
C VAL A 88 -6.96 -6.19 -3.02
N SER A 89 -6.67 -6.28 -1.72
CA SER A 89 -5.92 -7.40 -1.14
C SER A 89 -6.83 -8.59 -0.81
N THR A 90 -6.23 -9.69 -0.38
CA THR A 90 -6.94 -10.97 -0.17
C THR A 90 -7.92 -10.98 1.00
N GLY A 91 -7.81 -10.02 1.93
CA GLY A 91 -8.53 -10.03 3.19
C GLY A 91 -7.93 -10.96 4.26
N ASN A 92 -6.85 -11.67 3.95
CA ASN A 92 -6.14 -12.57 4.85
C ASN A 92 -4.75 -12.03 5.20
N GLY A 93 -4.25 -12.40 6.39
CA GLY A 93 -2.97 -11.94 6.89
C GLY A 93 -2.94 -10.42 7.10
N VAL A 94 -1.76 -9.84 7.16
CA VAL A 94 -1.54 -8.40 7.21
C VAL A 94 -0.87 -7.93 5.92
N THR A 95 -1.25 -6.74 5.44
CA THR A 95 -0.68 -6.12 4.24
C THR A 95 -0.01 -4.79 4.57
N THR A 96 0.93 -4.35 3.74
CA THR A 96 1.58 -3.04 3.86
C THR A 96 2.14 -2.56 2.53
N CYS A 97 2.48 -1.27 2.46
CA CYS A 97 3.33 -0.66 1.43
C CYS A 97 2.88 -0.97 0.00
N SER A 98 1.70 -0.51 -0.35
CA SER A 98 1.14 -0.69 -1.69
C SER A 98 1.53 0.45 -2.65
N TYR A 99 1.64 0.15 -3.94
CA TYR A 99 1.95 1.15 -4.96
C TYR A 99 1.30 0.81 -6.31
N PHE A 100 0.99 1.82 -7.13
CA PHE A 100 0.53 1.61 -8.51
C PHE A 100 1.70 1.37 -9.45
N GLN A 101 1.51 0.54 -10.45
CA GLN A 101 2.41 0.47 -11.58
C GLN A 101 2.22 1.70 -12.46
N TYR A 102 3.26 2.49 -12.63
CA TYR A 102 3.30 3.60 -13.57
C TYR A 102 3.84 3.15 -14.93
N PRO A 103 3.50 3.82 -16.04
CA PRO A 103 2.53 4.94 -16.13
C PRO A 103 1.07 4.50 -16.30
N ASP A 104 0.82 3.21 -16.59
CA ASP A 104 -0.47 2.73 -17.13
C ASP A 104 -1.52 2.51 -16.04
N ASN A 105 -1.10 2.28 -14.78
CA ASN A 105 -1.94 1.94 -13.62
C ASN A 105 -2.76 0.64 -13.78
N ASP A 106 -2.32 -0.29 -14.64
CA ASP A 106 -3.04 -1.54 -14.88
C ASP A 106 -2.83 -2.55 -13.76
N GLU A 107 -1.72 -2.44 -13.04
CA GLU A 107 -1.32 -3.32 -11.96
C GLU A 107 -0.98 -2.53 -10.68
N ILE A 108 -1.05 -3.24 -9.57
CA ILE A 108 -0.62 -2.77 -8.24
C ILE A 108 0.39 -3.74 -7.64
N ILE A 109 1.17 -3.24 -6.68
CA ILE A 109 2.09 -4.04 -5.90
C ILE A 109 1.84 -3.79 -4.41
N TYR A 110 1.99 -4.81 -3.57
CA TYR A 110 1.91 -4.68 -2.12
C TYR A 110 2.63 -5.84 -1.42
N ALA A 111 2.99 -5.66 -0.16
CA ALA A 111 3.52 -6.73 0.67
C ALA A 111 2.41 -7.36 1.53
N SER A 112 2.47 -8.68 1.75
CA SER A 112 1.46 -9.42 2.52
C SER A 112 2.02 -10.69 3.15
N THR A 113 1.48 -11.05 4.31
CA THR A 113 1.80 -12.33 5.00
C THR A 113 0.80 -13.44 4.70
N HIS A 114 -0.21 -13.24 3.87
CA HIS A 114 -1.36 -14.14 3.70
C HIS A 114 -1.03 -15.57 3.28
N LEU A 115 0.15 -15.82 2.67
CA LEU A 115 0.62 -17.17 2.35
C LEU A 115 1.35 -17.82 3.51
N ALA A 116 1.94 -17.05 4.42
CA ALA A 116 2.60 -17.56 5.61
C ALA A 116 1.60 -17.82 6.74
N ASP A 117 0.67 -16.88 6.96
CA ASP A 117 -0.43 -16.99 7.92
C ASP A 117 -1.63 -16.19 7.43
N SER A 118 -2.82 -16.79 7.47
CA SER A 118 -4.08 -16.12 7.13
C SER A 118 -4.60 -15.23 8.25
N ASP A 119 -4.15 -15.44 9.48
CA ASP A 119 -4.60 -14.70 10.64
C ASP A 119 -3.81 -13.40 10.83
N CYS A 120 -4.42 -12.46 11.55
CA CYS A 120 -3.75 -11.26 12.01
C CYS A 120 -2.62 -11.58 12.98
N PRO A 121 -1.37 -11.19 12.72
CA PRO A 121 -0.32 -11.38 13.70
C PRO A 121 -0.61 -10.51 14.95
N PRO A 122 -0.16 -10.97 16.14
CA PRO A 122 -0.35 -10.20 17.37
C PRO A 122 0.33 -8.82 17.27
N LYS A 123 -0.37 -7.78 17.74
CA LYS A 123 0.20 -6.42 17.80
C LYS A 123 1.50 -6.42 18.62
N PRO A 124 2.50 -5.64 18.21
CA PRO A 124 3.73 -5.47 18.98
C PRO A 124 3.45 -4.88 20.38
N ASP A 125 4.35 -5.14 21.33
CA ASP A 125 4.33 -4.45 22.62
C ASP A 125 4.89 -3.02 22.46
N TYR A 126 4.03 -2.02 22.58
CA TYR A 126 4.38 -0.60 22.46
C TYR A 126 4.74 0.04 23.82
N SER A 127 4.89 -0.73 24.90
CA SER A 127 5.18 -0.21 26.23
C SER A 127 6.48 0.61 26.31
N MET A 128 7.45 0.29 25.46
CA MET A 128 8.73 0.99 25.33
C MET A 128 8.75 2.06 24.21
N GLY A 129 7.61 2.34 23.59
CA GLY A 129 7.49 3.28 22.48
C GLY A 129 7.05 2.60 21.18
N TYR A 130 6.92 3.41 20.13
CA TYR A 130 6.54 2.89 18.82
C TYR A 130 7.67 2.07 18.21
N ILE A 131 7.34 0.85 17.74
CA ILE A 131 8.22 -0.03 16.99
C ILE A 131 7.52 -0.50 15.72
N TRP A 132 8.27 -0.69 14.64
CA TRP A 132 7.80 -1.37 13.45
C TRP A 132 8.30 -2.81 13.51
N LYS A 133 7.39 -3.75 13.76
CA LYS A 133 7.74 -5.16 13.83
C LYS A 133 7.86 -5.73 12.43
N LEU A 134 9.01 -6.32 12.11
CA LEU A 134 9.22 -7.08 10.90
C LEU A 134 8.61 -8.49 11.12
N TYR A 135 7.40 -8.69 10.61
CA TYR A 135 6.80 -10.02 10.64
C TYR A 135 7.45 -10.90 9.58
N GLU A 136 7.83 -12.10 9.98
CA GLU A 136 8.27 -13.12 9.03
C GLU A 136 7.15 -13.47 8.05
N GLY A 137 7.53 -13.78 6.81
CA GLY A 137 6.58 -14.19 5.78
C GLY A 137 5.90 -13.05 5.03
N TYR A 138 6.37 -11.81 5.18
CA TYR A 138 6.02 -10.79 4.21
C TYR A 138 6.69 -11.08 2.89
N ASP A 139 5.86 -11.26 1.86
CA ASP A 139 6.26 -11.35 0.46
C ASP A 139 5.63 -10.22 -0.34
N ILE A 140 6.25 -9.90 -1.47
CA ILE A 140 5.75 -8.92 -2.43
C ILE A 140 4.84 -9.62 -3.43
N PHE A 141 3.66 -9.05 -3.61
CA PHE A 141 2.65 -9.51 -4.55
C PHE A 141 2.32 -8.42 -5.56
N LYS A 142 2.04 -8.83 -6.78
CA LYS A 142 1.51 -8.01 -7.86
C LYS A 142 0.11 -8.50 -8.21
N ALA A 143 -0.81 -7.58 -8.50
CA ALA A 143 -2.18 -7.90 -8.91
C ALA A 143 -2.70 -6.87 -9.91
N SER A 144 -3.80 -7.17 -10.60
CA SER A 144 -4.57 -6.15 -11.32
C SER A 144 -5.18 -5.15 -10.35
N MET A 145 -5.61 -3.97 -10.83
CA MET A 145 -6.21 -2.92 -10.00
C MET A 145 -7.44 -3.36 -9.19
N ASP A 146 -8.15 -4.40 -9.64
CA ASP A 146 -9.31 -4.98 -8.94
C ASP A 146 -8.94 -6.11 -7.96
N GLY A 147 -7.64 -6.34 -7.73
CA GLY A 147 -7.10 -7.42 -6.90
C GLY A 147 -7.05 -8.79 -7.56
N SER A 148 -7.53 -8.93 -8.80
CA SER A 148 -7.43 -10.17 -9.55
C SER A 148 -6.02 -10.44 -10.08
N ASN A 149 -5.78 -11.64 -10.65
CA ASN A 149 -4.51 -12.04 -11.25
C ASN A 149 -3.31 -11.93 -10.29
N LEU A 150 -3.53 -12.24 -9.02
CA LEU A 150 -2.52 -12.16 -7.96
C LEU A 150 -1.30 -13.05 -8.28
N GLN A 151 -0.12 -12.46 -8.26
CA GLN A 151 1.16 -13.11 -8.50
C GLN A 151 2.12 -12.81 -7.34
N ARG A 152 2.74 -13.84 -6.75
CA ARG A 152 3.84 -13.70 -5.79
C ARG A 152 5.14 -13.40 -6.54
N LEU A 153 5.87 -12.35 -6.14
CA LEU A 153 7.14 -11.94 -6.77
C LEU A 153 8.36 -12.33 -5.93
N THR A 154 8.20 -12.41 -4.60
CA THR A 154 9.25 -12.86 -3.69
C THR A 154 8.80 -14.06 -2.87
N ASP A 155 9.76 -14.88 -2.43
CA ASP A 155 9.53 -16.11 -1.65
C ASP A 155 10.69 -16.40 -0.69
N THR A 156 11.48 -15.40 -0.36
CA THR A 156 12.60 -15.49 0.56
C THR A 156 12.12 -15.55 2.01
N PRO A 157 12.73 -16.36 2.89
CA PRO A 157 12.43 -16.31 4.31
C PRO A 157 12.72 -14.92 4.90
N GLY A 158 11.81 -14.41 5.71
CA GLY A 158 11.97 -13.13 6.40
C GLY A 158 10.99 -12.06 5.92
N TYR A 159 11.50 -10.88 5.63
CA TYR A 159 10.72 -9.69 5.32
C TYR A 159 11.09 -9.15 3.94
N ASP A 160 10.13 -9.18 3.02
CA ASP A 160 10.20 -8.54 1.71
C ASP A 160 9.03 -7.55 1.59
N ALA A 161 9.32 -6.23 1.57
CA ALA A 161 8.28 -5.20 1.56
C ALA A 161 8.78 -3.87 0.98
N GLU A 162 7.99 -2.80 1.18
CA GLU A 162 8.29 -1.42 0.78
C GLU A 162 8.57 -1.28 -0.73
N ALA A 163 7.88 -2.10 -1.54
CA ALA A 163 8.11 -2.15 -2.97
C ALA A 163 7.45 -0.97 -3.71
N THR A 164 8.20 -0.34 -4.61
CA THR A 164 7.69 0.69 -5.52
C THR A 164 8.18 0.44 -6.94
N PHE A 165 7.38 0.88 -7.93
CA PHE A 165 7.78 0.84 -9.33
C PHE A 165 8.62 2.06 -9.73
N SER A 166 9.51 1.88 -10.71
CA SER A 166 10.04 3.00 -11.48
C SER A 166 8.94 3.68 -12.30
N PHE A 167 9.09 4.96 -12.62
CA PHE A 167 8.08 5.73 -13.36
C PHE A 167 7.78 5.20 -14.77
N ASP A 168 8.71 4.45 -15.36
CA ASP A 168 8.52 3.78 -16.65
C ASP A 168 7.97 2.34 -16.51
N GLY A 169 7.67 1.90 -15.28
CA GLY A 169 7.12 0.59 -14.97
C GLY A 169 8.06 -0.60 -15.19
N ARG A 170 9.35 -0.37 -15.47
CA ARG A 170 10.26 -1.44 -15.90
C ARG A 170 11.07 -2.07 -14.77
N LYS A 171 11.10 -1.44 -13.61
CA LYS A 171 11.80 -1.94 -12.43
C LYS A 171 10.95 -1.77 -11.18
N ILE A 172 11.16 -2.67 -10.25
CA ILE A 172 10.68 -2.61 -8.88
C ILE A 172 11.90 -2.43 -7.99
N ILE A 173 11.82 -1.53 -6.99
CA ILE A 173 12.77 -1.43 -5.88
C ILE A 173 12.05 -1.81 -4.60
N TYR A 174 12.70 -2.54 -3.71
CA TYR A 174 12.10 -3.05 -2.48
C TYR A 174 13.15 -3.27 -1.39
N THR A 175 12.68 -3.45 -0.16
CA THR A 175 13.50 -3.81 1.00
C THR A 175 13.37 -5.30 1.25
N SER A 176 14.49 -6.00 1.49
CA SER A 176 14.53 -7.45 1.74
C SER A 176 15.57 -7.83 2.78
N LEU A 177 15.26 -8.87 3.57
CA LEU A 177 16.18 -9.56 4.47
C LEU A 177 16.97 -10.70 3.79
N GLU A 178 16.87 -10.89 2.48
CA GLU A 178 17.53 -11.99 1.73
C GLU A 178 19.05 -12.03 1.94
N SER A 179 19.69 -10.85 2.13
CA SER A 179 21.13 -10.73 2.43
C SER A 179 21.50 -10.99 3.90
N GLY A 180 20.50 -11.12 4.79
CA GLY A 180 20.67 -11.20 6.24
C GLY A 180 20.68 -9.83 6.93
N ASP A 181 20.38 -8.76 6.20
CA ASP A 181 20.18 -7.39 6.67
C ASP A 181 19.07 -6.71 5.85
N LEU A 182 18.53 -5.59 6.35
CA LEU A 182 17.52 -4.82 5.62
C LEU A 182 18.19 -3.99 4.53
N ASP A 183 18.36 -4.59 3.36
CA ASP A 183 18.98 -3.99 2.21
C ASP A 183 17.97 -3.67 1.10
N LEU A 184 18.32 -2.69 0.26
CA LEU A 184 17.58 -2.42 -0.96
C LEU A 184 17.94 -3.43 -2.05
N TRP A 185 16.90 -3.88 -2.72
CA TRP A 185 16.96 -4.77 -3.86
C TRP A 185 16.17 -4.21 -5.03
N THR A 186 16.47 -4.65 -6.24
CA THR A 186 15.67 -4.36 -7.44
C THR A 186 15.37 -5.64 -8.20
N MET A 187 14.24 -5.63 -8.93
CA MET A 187 13.82 -6.73 -9.81
C MET A 187 13.04 -6.21 -11.01
N ASN A 188 12.78 -7.06 -11.98
CA ASN A 188 11.82 -6.80 -13.04
C ASN A 188 10.38 -6.92 -12.51
N PRO A 189 9.36 -6.37 -13.22
CA PRO A 189 7.95 -6.46 -12.81
C PRO A 189 7.38 -7.90 -12.78
N ASP A 190 8.05 -8.87 -13.37
CA ASP A 190 7.72 -10.29 -13.31
C ASP A 190 8.41 -11.05 -12.16
N GLY A 191 9.18 -10.34 -11.31
CA GLY A 191 9.96 -10.92 -10.20
C GLY A 191 11.33 -11.46 -10.61
N SER A 192 11.70 -11.38 -11.87
CA SER A 192 13.02 -11.84 -12.36
C SER A 192 14.13 -10.82 -12.14
N GLU A 193 15.38 -11.23 -12.36
CA GLU A 193 16.58 -10.38 -12.27
C GLU A 193 16.73 -9.64 -10.92
N LYS A 194 16.47 -10.34 -9.82
CA LYS A 194 16.69 -9.81 -8.46
C LYS A 194 18.17 -9.44 -8.27
N ARG A 195 18.40 -8.23 -7.77
CA ARG A 195 19.75 -7.70 -7.54
C ARG A 195 19.78 -6.83 -6.30
N GLN A 196 20.70 -7.12 -5.38
CA GLN A 196 21.02 -6.30 -4.22
C GLN A 196 21.68 -4.98 -4.64
N LEU A 197 21.27 -3.87 -4.02
CA LEU A 197 21.79 -2.52 -4.28
C LEU A 197 22.62 -1.98 -3.12
N THR A 198 22.23 -2.29 -1.88
CA THR A 198 22.95 -1.88 -0.66
C THR A 198 23.44 -3.10 0.10
N ASN A 199 24.48 -2.93 0.94
CA ASN A 199 25.07 -4.01 1.72
C ASN A 199 25.81 -3.52 2.98
N ARG A 200 25.53 -2.29 3.40
CA ARG A 200 26.11 -1.73 4.63
C ARG A 200 25.25 -2.13 5.82
N PRO A 201 25.85 -2.63 6.93
CA PRO A 201 25.06 -2.96 8.13
C PRO A 201 24.19 -1.78 8.59
N GLY A 202 22.89 -2.01 8.69
CA GLY A 202 21.91 -0.99 9.03
C GLY A 202 20.59 -1.20 8.30
N TYR A 203 19.69 -0.23 8.44
CA TYR A 203 18.41 -0.24 7.74
C TYR A 203 18.50 0.57 6.45
N ASP A 204 18.11 -0.02 5.35
CA ASP A 204 17.87 0.62 4.06
C ASP A 204 16.44 0.29 3.60
N GLY A 205 15.56 1.31 3.46
CA GLY A 205 14.17 1.04 3.08
C GLY A 205 13.39 2.25 2.60
N GLY A 206 12.13 2.02 2.19
CA GLY A 206 11.22 3.05 1.70
C GLY A 206 11.74 3.77 0.46
N ALA A 207 12.26 3.03 -0.51
CA ALA A 207 12.95 3.59 -1.66
C ALA A 207 12.02 3.98 -2.81
N PHE A 208 12.36 5.07 -3.49
CA PHE A 208 11.69 5.54 -4.70
C PHE A 208 12.71 5.88 -5.79
N TYR A 209 12.36 5.58 -7.03
CA TYR A 209 13.10 6.09 -8.18
C TYR A 209 12.77 7.56 -8.44
N SER A 210 13.75 8.33 -8.94
CA SER A 210 13.47 9.62 -9.59
C SER A 210 12.61 9.43 -10.84
N TYR A 211 11.94 10.50 -11.27
CA TYR A 211 11.05 10.47 -12.43
C TYR A 211 11.73 9.94 -13.71
N ASP A 212 13.00 10.27 -13.92
CA ASP A 212 13.81 9.81 -15.05
C ASP A 212 14.48 8.45 -14.83
N GLY A 213 14.26 7.82 -13.66
CA GLY A 213 14.82 6.52 -13.29
C GLY A 213 16.34 6.51 -13.04
N SER A 214 17.00 7.67 -13.05
CA SER A 214 18.49 7.76 -12.97
C SER A 214 19.01 7.74 -11.53
N THR A 215 18.19 8.06 -10.55
CA THR A 215 18.55 8.11 -9.13
C THR A 215 17.49 7.42 -8.26
N ILE A 216 17.90 7.10 -7.02
CA ILE A 216 17.05 6.49 -6.00
C ILE A 216 17.16 7.35 -4.75
N VAL A 217 16.04 7.63 -4.09
CA VAL A 217 15.96 8.20 -2.74
C VAL A 217 15.41 7.15 -1.79
N TRP A 218 16.01 7.01 -0.61
CA TRP A 218 15.54 6.06 0.42
C TRP A 218 15.85 6.59 1.81
N ARG A 219 15.26 5.96 2.83
CA ARG A 219 15.58 6.18 4.22
C ARG A 219 16.61 5.16 4.67
N ALA A 220 17.65 5.62 5.37
CA ALA A 220 18.70 4.77 5.87
C ALA A 220 19.06 5.09 7.33
N TYR A 221 19.45 4.07 8.07
CA TYR A 221 20.09 4.18 9.38
C TYR A 221 21.31 3.26 9.42
N TYR A 222 22.47 3.82 9.67
CA TYR A 222 23.72 3.06 9.75
C TYR A 222 24.37 3.24 11.12
N PRO A 223 24.50 2.17 11.92
CA PRO A 223 25.23 2.23 13.17
C PRO A 223 26.71 2.51 12.93
N ASP A 224 27.30 3.45 13.70
CA ASP A 224 28.67 3.92 13.46
C ASP A 224 29.72 3.26 14.36
N SER A 225 29.33 2.76 15.54
CA SER A 225 30.24 2.13 16.49
C SER A 225 30.13 0.61 16.48
N LYS A 226 31.16 -0.08 16.90
CA LYS A 226 31.13 -1.55 17.08
C LYS A 226 29.99 -1.99 18.03
N LYS A 227 29.73 -1.18 19.07
CA LYS A 227 28.65 -1.46 20.01
C LYS A 227 27.29 -1.32 19.33
N GLU A 228 27.04 -0.24 18.63
CA GLU A 228 25.77 0.00 17.92
C GLU A 228 25.52 -1.08 16.85
N ILE A 229 26.56 -1.50 16.11
CA ILE A 229 26.46 -2.61 15.15
C ILE A 229 26.07 -3.92 15.86
N ALA A 230 26.66 -4.17 17.03
CA ALA A 230 26.32 -5.37 17.80
C ALA A 230 24.89 -5.30 18.36
N ASP A 231 24.49 -4.13 18.87
CA ASP A 231 23.12 -3.90 19.37
C ASP A 231 22.09 -4.04 18.23
N TYR A 232 22.35 -3.46 17.06
CA TYR A 232 21.49 -3.57 15.88
C TYR A 232 21.33 -5.04 15.42
N LYS A 233 22.40 -5.80 15.39
CA LYS A 233 22.36 -7.22 15.00
C LYS A 233 21.74 -8.15 16.04
N ALA A 234 21.47 -7.65 17.24
CA ALA A 234 20.83 -8.42 18.31
C ALA A 234 19.29 -8.22 18.34
N LEU A 235 18.78 -7.30 17.49
CA LEU A 235 17.34 -7.08 17.30
C LEU A 235 16.73 -8.17 16.42
#